data_8e9e1c25028ac57bdf2065d38c80ad24
#
_entry.id   8e9e1c25028ac57bdf2065d38c80ad24
#
_cell.length_a   1.000
_cell.length_b   1.000
_cell.length_c   1.000
_cell.angle_alpha   90.00
_cell.angle_beta   90.00
_cell.angle_gamma   90.00
#
_symmetry.space_group_name_H-M   'P 1'
#
loop_
_entity.id
_entity.type
_entity.pdbx_description
1 polymer ?
#
loop_
_entity_poly.entity_id
_entity_poly.type
_entity_poly.pdbx_seq_one_letter_code
_entity_poly.pdbx_strand_id
1 'polypeptide(L)'
;LIALNDSVDTLKGDDEFTPFRNIMNEWYARDTSKKIRSAFQAKNLAGKHTSSSVPYGYLKSEQDKNQWVIDPVAAPIVQRIYRMTMEGKGPYQIAAILSAEHIEIPAYYHQKLGIGLWQTREIRDPYKWGSSTIVHILTNPCYLGHTCNFKTRKHFKDKKSHYVDQDQWTIIENTQEPIIDQ
;
A
#
# COMPACT_ATOMS: atom_id res chain seq x y z
N LEU A 1 -8.99 -38.98 -0.01
CA LEU A 1 -8.01 -37.90 0.36
C LEU A 1 -7.33 -38.34 1.65
N ILE A 2 -6.00 -38.35 1.68
CA ILE A 2 -5.21 -38.66 2.87
C ILE A 2 -4.49 -37.37 3.29
N ALA A 3 -4.83 -36.83 4.47
CA ALA A 3 -4.16 -35.71 5.06
C ALA A 3 -3.26 -36.20 6.20
N LEU A 4 -1.95 -36.36 5.92
CA LEU A 4 -0.98 -36.98 6.83
C LEU A 4 -0.80 -36.21 8.14
N ASN A 5 -0.85 -34.88 8.11
CA ASN A 5 -0.69 -34.03 9.31
C ASN A 5 -1.94 -33.98 10.20
N ASP A 6 -3.12 -34.26 9.65
CA ASP A 6 -4.38 -34.21 10.40
C ASP A 6 -4.94 -35.59 10.74
N SER A 7 -4.20 -36.67 10.40
CA SER A 7 -4.59 -38.07 10.61
C SER A 7 -5.98 -38.40 10.01
N VAL A 8 -6.35 -37.74 8.91
CA VAL A 8 -7.63 -37.93 8.21
C VAL A 8 -7.41 -38.83 7.01
N ASP A 9 -8.05 -40.00 7.02
CA ASP A 9 -8.08 -40.92 5.90
C ASP A 9 -9.55 -41.23 5.54
N THR A 10 -10.02 -40.67 4.43
CA THR A 10 -11.40 -40.85 3.96
C THR A 10 -11.74 -42.28 3.57
N LEU A 11 -10.74 -43.19 3.48
CA LEU A 11 -10.95 -44.62 3.22
C LEU A 11 -11.24 -45.41 4.51
N LYS A 12 -10.94 -44.86 5.68
CA LYS A 12 -11.15 -45.54 6.97
C LYS A 12 -12.47 -45.19 7.67
N GLY A 13 -13.35 -44.43 7.00
CA GLY A 13 -14.63 -43.98 7.54
C GLY A 13 -14.55 -42.58 8.16
N ASP A 14 -15.69 -41.93 8.38
CA ASP A 14 -15.79 -40.65 9.04
C ASP A 14 -15.24 -40.75 10.46
N ASP A 15 -14.13 -40.07 10.72
CA ASP A 15 -13.67 -39.83 12.07
C ASP A 15 -14.70 -38.88 12.74
N GLU A 16 -15.40 -39.37 13.78
CA GLU A 16 -16.40 -38.60 14.53
C GLU A 16 -15.89 -37.24 15.01
N PHE A 17 -14.58 -37.07 15.11
CA PHE A 17 -13.91 -35.83 15.51
C PHE A 17 -13.63 -34.85 14.35
N THR A 18 -13.78 -35.24 13.09
CA THR A 18 -13.53 -34.36 11.93
C THR A 18 -14.39 -33.09 11.96
N PRO A 19 -15.70 -33.12 12.24
CA PRO A 19 -16.51 -31.92 12.35
C PRO A 19 -16.01 -30.99 13.47
N PHE A 20 -15.61 -31.54 14.61
CA PHE A 20 -15.09 -30.76 15.72
C PHE A 20 -13.75 -30.09 15.36
N ARG A 21 -12.82 -30.81 14.72
CA ARG A 21 -11.56 -30.25 14.21
C ARG A 21 -11.81 -29.10 13.23
N ASN A 22 -12.76 -29.25 12.32
CA ASN A 22 -13.12 -28.21 11.36
C ASN A 22 -13.64 -26.94 12.06
N ILE A 23 -14.50 -27.09 13.06
CA ILE A 23 -15.00 -25.98 13.87
C ILE A 23 -13.85 -25.31 14.61
N MET A 24 -12.96 -26.07 15.24
CA MET A 24 -11.80 -25.55 15.97
C MET A 24 -10.83 -24.81 15.02
N ASN A 25 -10.56 -25.35 13.84
CA ASN A 25 -9.71 -24.71 12.84
C ASN A 25 -10.33 -23.40 12.34
N GLU A 26 -11.63 -23.38 12.07
CA GLU A 26 -12.34 -22.16 11.70
C GLU A 26 -12.30 -21.12 12.83
N TRP A 27 -12.56 -21.53 14.07
CA TRP A 27 -12.51 -20.66 15.23
C TRP A 27 -11.10 -20.08 15.43
N TYR A 28 -10.07 -20.92 15.35
CA TYR A 28 -8.66 -20.49 15.47
C TYR A 28 -8.26 -19.52 14.37
N ALA A 29 -8.63 -19.79 13.11
CA ALA A 29 -8.38 -18.89 12.01
C ALA A 29 -9.08 -17.53 12.20
N ARG A 30 -10.32 -17.54 12.71
CA ARG A 30 -11.10 -16.33 13.00
C ARG A 30 -10.48 -15.52 14.15
N ASP A 31 -10.07 -16.17 15.23
CA ASP A 31 -9.43 -15.53 16.39
C ASP A 31 -8.08 -14.92 16.00
N THR A 32 -7.24 -15.67 15.29
CA THR A 32 -5.96 -15.19 14.76
C THR A 32 -6.15 -13.98 13.86
N SER A 33 -7.13 -14.04 12.94
CA SER A 33 -7.46 -12.91 12.06
C SER A 33 -7.89 -11.67 12.85
N LYS A 34 -8.67 -11.86 13.94
CA LYS A 34 -9.09 -10.76 14.83
C LYS A 34 -7.88 -10.13 15.54
N LYS A 35 -6.98 -10.94 16.09
CA LYS A 35 -5.74 -10.46 16.75
C LYS A 35 -4.84 -9.68 15.80
N ILE A 36 -4.62 -10.20 14.58
CA ILE A 36 -3.84 -9.52 13.55
C ILE A 36 -4.46 -8.16 13.21
N ARG A 37 -5.77 -8.09 12.97
CA ARG A 37 -6.46 -6.83 12.67
C ARG A 37 -6.34 -5.82 13.82
N SER A 38 -6.49 -6.26 15.06
CA SER A 38 -6.34 -5.40 16.23
C SER A 38 -4.94 -4.82 16.34
N ALA A 39 -3.90 -5.63 16.09
CA ALA A 39 -2.51 -5.17 16.09
C ALA A 39 -2.24 -4.16 14.96
N PHE A 40 -2.77 -4.40 13.74
CA PHE A 40 -2.68 -3.43 12.65
C PHE A 40 -3.44 -2.14 12.95
N GLN A 41 -4.63 -2.24 13.54
CA GLN A 41 -5.43 -1.09 13.95
C GLN A 41 -4.69 -0.23 14.96
N ALA A 42 -4.09 -0.84 15.98
CA ALA A 42 -3.29 -0.12 16.97
C ALA A 42 -2.09 0.61 16.35
N LYS A 43 -1.37 -0.05 15.43
CA LYS A 43 -0.26 0.59 14.70
C LYS A 43 -0.74 1.76 13.83
N ASN A 44 -1.84 1.57 13.13
CA ASN A 44 -2.40 2.60 12.25
C ASN A 44 -2.89 3.83 13.04
N LEU A 45 -3.50 3.63 14.20
CA LEU A 45 -3.91 4.73 15.10
C LEU A 45 -2.71 5.44 15.72
N ALA A 46 -1.59 4.74 15.90
CA ALA A 46 -0.33 5.33 16.37
C ALA A 46 0.46 6.06 15.26
N GLY A 47 -0.11 6.26 14.07
CA GLY A 47 0.55 6.95 12.95
C GLY A 47 1.62 6.14 12.24
N LYS A 48 1.78 4.86 12.55
CA LYS A 48 2.78 4.01 11.91
C LYS A 48 2.34 3.56 10.53
N HIS A 49 3.29 3.53 9.59
CA HIS A 49 3.03 3.03 8.25
C HIS A 49 3.07 1.51 8.23
N THR A 50 1.94 0.89 7.92
CA THR A 50 1.81 -0.58 7.86
C THR A 50 1.78 -1.11 6.42
N SER A 51 1.83 -0.23 5.42
CA SER A 51 1.85 -0.60 4.00
C SER A 51 3.16 -1.24 3.59
N SER A 52 3.08 -2.25 2.70
CA SER A 52 4.26 -2.84 2.04
C SER A 52 4.91 -1.89 1.05
N SER A 53 4.14 -1.01 0.40
CA SER A 53 4.61 0.00 -0.53
C SER A 53 4.65 1.39 0.11
N VAL A 54 5.56 2.22 -0.39
CA VAL A 54 5.68 3.63 -0.02
C VAL A 54 5.20 4.51 -1.19
N PRO A 55 4.70 5.74 -0.96
CA PRO A 55 4.47 6.70 -2.02
C PRO A 55 5.78 7.06 -2.74
N TYR A 56 5.70 7.37 -4.03
CA TYR A 56 6.85 7.86 -4.80
C TYR A 56 7.39 9.14 -4.17
N GLY A 57 8.69 9.23 -3.96
CA GLY A 57 9.34 10.33 -3.22
C GLY A 57 9.69 10.00 -1.76
N TYR A 58 9.23 8.84 -1.25
CA TYR A 58 9.63 8.33 0.06
C TYR A 58 10.25 6.95 -0.03
N LEU A 59 11.10 6.62 0.94
CA LEU A 59 11.66 5.29 1.20
C LEU A 59 11.31 4.85 2.62
N LYS A 60 11.39 3.55 2.89
CA LYS A 60 11.32 3.05 4.27
C LYS A 60 12.63 3.31 4.98
N SER A 61 12.56 3.78 6.22
CA SER A 61 13.75 3.91 7.06
C SER A 61 14.41 2.55 7.28
N GLU A 62 15.71 2.53 7.26
CA GLU A 62 16.52 1.34 7.60
C GLU A 62 16.37 0.95 9.08
N GLN A 63 16.17 1.93 9.95
CA GLN A 63 16.04 1.75 11.41
C GLN A 63 14.64 1.27 11.81
N ASP A 64 13.58 1.84 11.23
CA ASP A 64 12.20 1.45 11.48
C ASP A 64 11.41 1.39 10.16
N LYS A 65 11.11 0.19 9.71
CA LYS A 65 10.32 -0.04 8.46
C LYS A 65 8.91 0.56 8.48
N ASN A 66 8.43 1.01 9.65
CA ASN A 66 7.15 1.70 9.78
C ASN A 66 7.29 3.23 9.69
N GLN A 67 8.49 3.75 9.47
CA GLN A 67 8.76 5.16 9.22
C GLN A 67 9.20 5.36 7.77
N TRP A 68 8.83 6.52 7.22
CA TRP A 68 9.23 6.94 5.88
C TRP A 68 10.25 8.07 5.98
N VAL A 69 11.23 8.03 5.09
CA VAL A 69 12.25 9.05 4.91
C VAL A 69 12.16 9.59 3.48
N ILE A 70 12.55 10.82 3.27
CA ILE A 70 12.56 11.44 1.94
C ILE A 70 13.56 10.70 1.04
N ASP A 71 13.12 10.38 -0.18
CA ASP A 71 13.96 9.84 -1.23
C ASP A 71 14.67 10.98 -1.97
N PRO A 72 16.00 11.11 -1.89
CA PRO A 72 16.72 12.20 -2.51
C PRO A 72 16.63 12.21 -4.04
N VAL A 73 16.27 11.08 -4.66
CA VAL A 73 16.14 10.96 -6.13
C VAL A 73 14.72 11.26 -6.59
N ALA A 74 13.73 10.70 -5.93
CA ALA A 74 12.34 10.80 -6.36
C ALA A 74 11.60 12.04 -5.79
N ALA A 75 11.98 12.53 -4.61
CA ALA A 75 11.32 13.70 -4.02
C ALA A 75 11.45 14.99 -4.85
N PRO A 76 12.60 15.31 -5.48
CA PRO A 76 12.70 16.48 -6.36
C PRO A 76 11.72 16.42 -7.56
N ILE A 77 11.42 15.22 -8.05
CA ILE A 77 10.46 15.02 -9.14
C ILE A 77 9.04 15.34 -8.65
N VAL A 78 8.69 14.89 -7.44
CA VAL A 78 7.41 15.22 -6.79
C VAL A 78 7.28 16.73 -6.63
N GLN A 79 8.28 17.40 -6.06
CA GLN A 79 8.30 18.86 -5.91
C GLN A 79 8.13 19.59 -7.25
N ARG A 80 8.78 19.07 -8.30
CA ARG A 80 8.66 19.63 -9.64
C ARG A 80 7.24 19.49 -10.20
N ILE A 81 6.56 18.36 -9.95
CA ILE A 81 5.16 18.16 -10.36
C ILE A 81 4.27 19.21 -9.71
N TYR A 82 4.41 19.45 -8.41
CA TYR A 82 3.65 20.48 -7.70
C TYR A 82 3.95 21.88 -8.26
N ARG A 83 5.23 22.22 -8.49
CA ARG A 83 5.62 23.51 -9.09
C ARG A 83 4.98 23.72 -10.46
N MET A 84 5.03 22.72 -11.35
CA MET A 84 4.41 22.81 -12.67
C MET A 84 2.89 23.00 -12.58
N THR A 85 2.25 22.42 -11.56
CA THR A 85 0.81 22.64 -11.31
C THR A 85 0.54 24.08 -10.88
N MET A 86 1.36 24.65 -10.01
CA MET A 86 1.25 26.05 -9.62
C MET A 86 1.52 27.02 -10.78
N GLU A 87 2.33 26.62 -11.76
CA GLU A 87 2.54 27.34 -13.02
C GLU A 87 1.33 27.20 -13.99
N GLY A 88 0.26 26.51 -13.60
CA GLY A 88 -0.97 26.35 -14.40
C GLY A 88 -0.94 25.17 -15.39
N LYS A 89 0.05 24.27 -15.32
CA LYS A 89 0.07 23.09 -16.19
C LYS A 89 -0.90 22.02 -15.67
N GLY A 90 -1.72 21.48 -16.57
CA GLY A 90 -2.63 20.38 -16.25
C GLY A 90 -1.90 19.03 -16.14
N PRO A 91 -2.50 18.02 -15.47
CA PRO A 91 -1.88 16.71 -15.26
C PRO A 91 -1.43 16.00 -16.54
N TYR A 92 -2.15 16.18 -17.64
CA TYR A 92 -1.78 15.63 -18.95
C TYR A 92 -0.50 16.27 -19.51
N GLN A 93 -0.39 17.60 -19.41
CA GLN A 93 0.80 18.33 -19.85
C GLN A 93 2.03 17.96 -19.04
N ILE A 94 1.88 17.85 -17.72
CA ILE A 94 2.95 17.43 -16.81
C ILE A 94 3.42 16.02 -17.17
N ALA A 95 2.49 15.09 -17.37
CA ALA A 95 2.81 13.72 -17.78
C ALA A 95 3.57 13.68 -19.12
N ALA A 96 3.16 14.49 -20.11
CA ALA A 96 3.84 14.59 -21.40
C ALA A 96 5.27 15.14 -21.26
N ILE A 97 5.48 16.16 -20.44
CA ILE A 97 6.81 16.75 -20.19
C ILE A 97 7.73 15.70 -19.56
N LEU A 98 7.29 15.04 -18.47
CA LEU A 98 8.10 14.03 -17.79
C LEU A 98 8.43 12.84 -18.70
N SER A 99 7.49 12.43 -19.55
CA SER A 99 7.71 11.36 -20.53
C SER A 99 8.73 11.78 -21.60
N ALA A 100 8.63 12.99 -22.13
CA ALA A 100 9.57 13.51 -23.14
C ALA A 100 10.99 13.63 -22.60
N GLU A 101 11.15 13.92 -21.31
CA GLU A 101 12.43 13.98 -20.62
C GLU A 101 12.97 12.62 -20.17
N HIS A 102 12.27 11.53 -20.49
CA HIS A 102 12.63 10.15 -20.11
C HIS A 102 12.82 9.99 -18.58
N ILE A 103 11.98 10.65 -17.79
CA ILE A 103 11.96 10.44 -16.35
C ILE A 103 11.22 9.14 -16.03
N GLU A 104 11.83 8.29 -15.24
CA GLU A 104 11.26 6.98 -14.88
C GLU A 104 9.93 7.14 -14.12
N ILE A 105 8.92 6.36 -14.53
CA ILE A 105 7.64 6.32 -13.82
C ILE A 105 7.79 5.69 -12.42
N PRO A 106 6.95 6.06 -11.44
CA PRO A 106 7.02 5.53 -10.08
C PRO A 106 7.03 4.00 -10.01
N ALA A 107 6.26 3.33 -10.87
CA ALA A 107 6.19 1.87 -10.91
C ALA A 107 7.54 1.23 -11.28
N TYR A 108 8.21 1.75 -12.29
CA TYR A 108 9.51 1.24 -12.73
C TYR A 108 10.61 1.56 -11.72
N TYR A 109 10.60 2.77 -11.18
CA TYR A 109 11.52 3.17 -10.13
C TYR A 109 11.43 2.25 -8.90
N HIS A 110 10.21 2.00 -8.41
CA HIS A 110 9.98 1.07 -7.30
C HIS A 110 10.36 -0.38 -7.65
N GLN A 111 10.17 -0.81 -8.88
CA GLN A 111 10.61 -2.12 -9.34
C GLN A 111 12.12 -2.29 -9.22
N LYS A 112 12.90 -1.30 -9.68
CA LYS A 112 14.37 -1.30 -9.57
C LYS A 112 14.84 -1.37 -8.12
N LEU A 113 14.12 -0.74 -7.20
CA LEU A 113 14.42 -0.75 -5.76
C LEU A 113 13.88 -2.01 -5.04
N GLY A 114 13.18 -2.90 -5.73
CA GLY A 114 12.56 -4.06 -5.11
C GLY A 114 11.45 -3.71 -4.13
N ILE A 115 10.71 -2.60 -4.35
CA ILE A 115 9.69 -2.09 -3.44
C ILE A 115 8.29 -2.55 -3.87
N GLY A 116 7.55 -3.16 -2.93
CA GLY A 116 6.12 -3.42 -3.04
C GLY A 116 5.74 -4.42 -4.13
N LEU A 117 4.53 -4.25 -4.68
CA LEU A 117 3.91 -5.16 -5.64
C LEU A 117 4.45 -5.02 -7.08
N TRP A 118 5.31 -4.04 -7.33
CA TRP A 118 5.82 -3.76 -8.67
C TRP A 118 6.89 -4.74 -9.14
N GLN A 119 7.53 -5.47 -8.22
CA GLN A 119 8.65 -6.38 -8.50
C GLN A 119 8.32 -7.44 -9.56
N THR A 120 7.07 -7.92 -9.59
CA THR A 120 6.64 -9.02 -10.47
C THR A 120 5.84 -8.54 -11.68
N ARG A 121 5.61 -7.24 -11.84
CA ARG A 121 4.83 -6.71 -12.95
C ARG A 121 5.71 -6.38 -14.15
N GLU A 122 5.26 -6.79 -15.33
CA GLU A 122 5.87 -6.37 -16.58
C GLU A 122 5.53 -4.89 -16.84
N ILE A 123 6.56 -4.05 -16.98
CA ILE A 123 6.45 -2.63 -17.32
C ILE A 123 6.93 -2.45 -18.75
N ARG A 124 5.98 -2.25 -19.68
CA ARG A 124 6.28 -2.14 -21.12
C ARG A 124 7.02 -0.86 -21.48
N ASP A 125 6.66 0.25 -20.82
CA ASP A 125 7.27 1.55 -21.09
C ASP A 125 7.60 2.24 -19.76
N PRO A 126 8.88 2.25 -19.36
CA PRO A 126 9.32 2.81 -18.09
C PRO A 126 9.26 4.33 -17.99
N TYR A 127 9.05 5.03 -19.12
CA TYR A 127 9.06 6.50 -19.17
C TYR A 127 7.69 7.10 -19.52
N LYS A 128 6.67 6.28 -19.76
CA LYS A 128 5.34 6.74 -20.13
C LYS A 128 4.52 7.11 -18.88
N TRP A 129 4.58 8.37 -18.51
CA TRP A 129 3.75 8.91 -17.44
C TRP A 129 2.27 8.98 -17.84
N GLY A 130 1.40 8.58 -16.93
CA GLY A 130 -0.05 8.75 -17.07
C GLY A 130 -0.55 9.96 -16.29
N SER A 131 -1.53 10.68 -16.81
CA SER A 131 -2.17 11.79 -16.11
C SER A 131 -2.79 11.37 -14.77
N SER A 132 -3.31 10.13 -14.69
CA SER A 132 -3.83 9.56 -13.44
C SER A 132 -2.74 9.43 -12.35
N THR A 133 -1.50 9.10 -12.74
CA THR A 133 -0.37 9.05 -11.79
C THR A 133 -0.08 10.43 -11.22
N ILE A 134 -0.11 11.47 -12.08
CA ILE A 134 0.07 12.87 -11.65
C ILE A 134 -1.04 13.27 -10.68
N VAL A 135 -2.32 12.99 -11.02
CA VAL A 135 -3.45 13.28 -10.13
C VAL A 135 -3.29 12.57 -8.78
N HIS A 136 -2.88 11.29 -8.77
CA HIS A 136 -2.63 10.57 -7.52
C HIS A 136 -1.52 11.18 -6.67
N ILE A 137 -0.47 11.73 -7.30
CA ILE A 137 0.57 12.46 -6.58
C ILE A 137 0.00 13.75 -5.99
N LEU A 138 -0.68 14.56 -6.78
CA LEU A 138 -1.21 15.86 -6.37
C LEU A 138 -2.30 15.78 -5.29
N THR A 139 -3.06 14.69 -5.25
CA THR A 139 -4.16 14.50 -4.27
C THR A 139 -3.77 13.69 -3.04
N ASN A 140 -2.51 13.30 -2.91
CA ASN A 140 -2.07 12.46 -1.80
C ASN A 140 -1.58 13.28 -0.60
N PRO A 141 -2.32 13.33 0.52
CA PRO A 141 -1.93 14.10 1.71
C PRO A 141 -0.62 13.63 2.36
N CYS A 142 -0.09 12.47 1.98
CA CYS A 142 1.19 11.99 2.50
C CYS A 142 2.36 12.94 2.17
N TYR A 143 2.26 13.71 1.08
CA TYR A 143 3.32 14.67 0.72
C TYR A 143 3.40 15.90 1.62
N LEU A 144 2.33 16.19 2.38
CA LEU A 144 2.28 17.18 3.44
C LEU A 144 2.81 16.64 4.79
N GLY A 145 3.41 15.46 4.81
CA GLY A 145 3.90 14.82 6.04
C GLY A 145 2.85 14.06 6.84
N HIS A 146 1.68 13.78 6.26
CA HIS A 146 0.58 13.11 6.95
C HIS A 146 0.49 11.62 6.61
N THR A 147 0.13 10.80 7.60
CA THR A 147 -0.24 9.40 7.36
C THR A 147 -1.74 9.27 7.14
N CYS A 148 -2.13 8.66 6.03
CA CYS A 148 -3.53 8.39 5.70
C CYS A 148 -3.80 6.89 5.79
N ASN A 149 -4.49 6.49 6.84
CA ASN A 149 -4.84 5.10 7.12
C ASN A 149 -6.34 4.83 6.90
N PHE A 150 -6.71 3.54 6.93
CA PHE A 150 -8.09 3.05 6.79
C PHE A 150 -8.78 3.44 5.47
N LYS A 151 -8.00 3.62 4.39
CA LYS A 151 -8.51 3.91 3.03
C LYS A 151 -9.36 2.77 2.45
N THR A 152 -9.26 1.56 3.00
CA THR A 152 -10.01 0.39 2.55
C THR A 152 -10.59 -0.37 3.72
N ARG A 153 -11.76 -1.00 3.49
CA ARG A 153 -12.38 -1.96 4.41
C ARG A 153 -12.53 -3.31 3.73
N LYS A 154 -12.35 -4.38 4.51
CA LYS A 154 -12.62 -5.75 4.07
C LYS A 154 -13.33 -6.49 5.19
N HIS A 155 -14.55 -6.93 4.93
CA HIS A 155 -15.26 -7.83 5.84
C HIS A 155 -14.67 -9.25 5.73
N PHE A 156 -14.83 -10.07 6.75
CA PHE A 156 -14.29 -11.45 6.78
C PHE A 156 -14.75 -12.30 5.60
N LYS A 157 -16.00 -12.12 5.16
CA LYS A 157 -16.60 -12.85 4.02
C LYS A 157 -16.30 -12.24 2.65
N ASP A 158 -15.73 -11.04 2.59
CA ASP A 158 -15.47 -10.36 1.32
C ASP A 158 -14.27 -10.97 0.61
N LYS A 159 -14.40 -11.22 -0.69
CA LYS A 159 -13.28 -11.66 -1.53
C LYS A 159 -12.28 -10.52 -1.75
N LYS A 160 -12.74 -9.28 -1.86
CA LYS A 160 -11.94 -8.07 -2.14
C LYS A 160 -12.13 -7.02 -1.06
N SER A 161 -11.14 -6.14 -0.89
CA SER A 161 -11.28 -4.91 -0.11
C SER A 161 -12.00 -3.84 -0.92
N HIS A 162 -12.80 -3.01 -0.25
CA HIS A 162 -13.52 -1.89 -0.83
C HIS A 162 -12.89 -0.58 -0.36
N TYR A 163 -12.73 0.39 -1.24
CA TYR A 163 -12.34 1.74 -0.87
C TYR A 163 -13.48 2.40 -0.10
N VAL A 164 -13.12 3.17 0.91
CA VAL A 164 -14.04 4.05 1.64
C VAL A 164 -13.84 5.50 1.19
N ASP A 165 -14.86 6.33 1.38
CA ASP A 165 -14.80 7.74 1.02
C ASP A 165 -13.71 8.48 1.81
N GLN A 166 -13.17 9.55 1.25
CA GLN A 166 -12.03 10.26 1.83
C GLN A 166 -12.33 10.88 3.20
N ASP A 167 -13.58 11.24 3.47
CA ASP A 167 -14.07 11.74 4.76
C ASP A 167 -13.98 10.70 5.89
N GLN A 168 -13.92 9.41 5.53
CA GLN A 168 -13.78 8.30 6.47
C GLN A 168 -12.33 7.88 6.70
N TRP A 169 -11.37 8.49 6.00
CA TRP A 169 -9.96 8.19 6.22
C TRP A 169 -9.49 8.74 7.56
N THR A 170 -8.63 8.00 8.22
CA THR A 170 -7.93 8.52 9.40
C THR A 170 -6.64 9.18 8.94
N ILE A 171 -6.58 10.51 9.05
CA ILE A 171 -5.39 11.31 8.74
C ILE A 171 -4.71 11.63 10.08
N ILE A 172 -3.44 11.28 10.18
CA ILE A 172 -2.59 11.59 11.32
C ILE A 172 -1.51 12.53 10.83
N GLU A 173 -1.52 13.74 11.36
CA GLU A 173 -0.67 14.82 10.91
C GLU A 173 0.78 14.67 11.41
N ASN A 174 1.72 15.18 10.62
CA ASN A 174 3.14 15.33 10.99
C ASN A 174 3.81 14.04 11.47
N THR A 175 3.56 12.95 10.76
CA THR A 175 4.13 11.63 11.07
C THR A 175 5.45 11.37 10.35
N GLN A 176 5.74 12.14 9.31
CA GLN A 176 6.99 12.10 8.54
C GLN A 176 7.36 13.49 8.03
N GLU A 177 8.59 13.62 7.55
CA GLU A 177 9.06 14.86 6.92
C GLU A 177 8.27 15.15 5.64
N PRO A 178 7.69 16.36 5.47
CA PRO A 178 6.94 16.73 4.28
C PRO A 178 7.87 16.93 3.06
N ILE A 179 7.42 16.50 1.88
CA ILE A 179 8.12 16.79 0.60
C ILE A 179 7.74 18.15 0.06
N ILE A 180 6.52 18.58 0.37
CA ILE A 180 5.97 19.89 -0.04
C ILE A 180 5.49 20.65 1.19
N ASP A 181 5.69 21.97 1.18
CA ASP A 181 5.11 22.87 2.16
C ASP A 181 3.64 23.16 1.84
N GLN A 182 2.87 23.57 2.87
CA GLN A 182 1.46 23.97 2.70
C GLN A 182 1.35 25.29 1.97
#